data_9365f260b497acd9fee857a6b2334649
#
_entry.id   9365f260b497acd9fee857a6b2334649
#
_cell.length_a   1.000
_cell.length_b   1.000
_cell.length_c   1.000
_cell.angle_alpha   90.00
_cell.angle_beta   90.00
_cell.angle_gamma   90.00
#
_symmetry.space_group_name_H-M   'P 1'
#
loop_
_entity.id
_entity.type
_entity.pdbx_description
1 polymer ?
#
loop_
_entity_poly.entity_id
_entity_poly.type
_entity_poly.pdbx_seq_one_letter_code
_entity_poly.pdbx_strand_id
1 'polypeptide(L)'
;MAKVNKYNWCIGEDLPIIEDHSKVKLDIIENYLEIYLRYLTKGFKVSSLKLDIIDGFCGGGIYSDGTTGSPIRIKETIEKTKKIINFEKETSNCKTVTFDIKYTFIEKNKNSFLFLNKTLNDYGYLNEDTNCLNGKFVSYLDLIIDNIKNRSRANRCIFILDQYGYADAPIPVIKKIFEQLPKAEVILTFSVDSLIDYLSSEKPQVLYNMGL
;
A
#
# COMPACT_ATOMS: atom_id res chain seq x y z
N MET A 1 -5.28 2.08 -30.34
CA MET A 1 -4.97 3.34 -29.67
C MET A 1 -4.36 2.99 -28.30
N ALA A 2 -3.17 3.50 -27.98
CA ALA A 2 -2.57 3.29 -26.66
C ALA A 2 -3.52 3.89 -25.61
N LYS A 3 -3.89 3.12 -24.57
CA LYS A 3 -4.66 3.65 -23.42
C LYS A 3 -3.84 4.78 -22.82
N VAL A 4 -4.34 6.00 -22.90
CA VAL A 4 -3.75 7.16 -22.23
C VAL A 4 -3.75 6.82 -20.74
N ASN A 5 -2.59 6.83 -20.12
CA ASN A 5 -2.47 6.56 -18.68
C ASN A 5 -3.17 7.72 -17.95
N LYS A 6 -4.34 7.48 -17.40
CA LYS A 6 -5.21 8.49 -16.80
C LYS A 6 -4.54 9.21 -15.63
N TYR A 7 -3.66 8.51 -14.94
CA TYR A 7 -2.88 9.01 -13.82
C TYR A 7 -1.41 9.09 -14.23
N ASN A 8 -0.98 10.29 -14.59
CA ASN A 8 0.42 10.58 -14.92
C ASN A 8 0.87 11.80 -14.11
N TRP A 9 1.88 11.61 -13.28
CA TRP A 9 2.48 12.67 -12.50
C TRP A 9 3.81 13.05 -13.14
N CYS A 10 3.91 14.29 -13.62
CA CYS A 10 5.15 14.85 -14.14
C CYS A 10 5.49 16.12 -13.39
N ILE A 11 6.77 16.32 -13.08
CA ILE A 11 7.24 17.54 -12.43
C ILE A 11 7.08 18.71 -13.40
N GLY A 12 6.32 19.74 -12.99
CA GLY A 12 6.07 20.93 -13.80
C GLY A 12 4.85 20.86 -14.72
N GLU A 13 4.11 19.76 -14.69
CA GLU A 13 2.85 19.58 -15.42
C GLU A 13 1.64 19.60 -14.46
N ASP A 14 0.44 19.71 -15.03
CA ASP A 14 -0.80 19.63 -14.28
C ASP A 14 -0.95 18.24 -13.62
N LEU A 15 -1.40 18.25 -12.36
CA LEU A 15 -1.60 17.03 -11.59
C LEU A 15 -2.90 16.33 -12.02
N PRO A 16 -2.94 14.99 -11.93
CA PRO A 16 -4.15 14.23 -12.22
C PRO A 16 -5.28 14.59 -11.24
N ILE A 17 -6.51 14.53 -11.75
CA ILE A 17 -7.72 14.68 -10.94
C ILE A 17 -8.04 13.35 -10.28
N ILE A 18 -8.28 13.36 -8.96
CA ILE A 18 -8.72 12.17 -8.23
C ILE A 18 -10.22 11.94 -8.47
N GLU A 19 -10.57 10.69 -8.69
CA GLU A 19 -11.98 10.26 -8.79
C GLU A 19 -12.58 9.94 -7.42
N ASP A 20 -13.89 10.12 -7.27
CA ASP A 20 -14.57 9.91 -5.98
C ASP A 20 -14.41 8.48 -5.45
N HIS A 21 -14.48 7.48 -6.32
CA HIS A 21 -14.24 6.09 -5.91
C HIS A 21 -12.80 5.85 -5.41
N SER A 22 -11.82 6.62 -5.91
CA SER A 22 -10.45 6.56 -5.41
C SER A 22 -10.31 7.19 -4.03
N LYS A 23 -11.07 8.28 -3.74
CA LYS A 23 -11.15 8.86 -2.40
C LYS A 23 -11.69 7.84 -1.39
N VAL A 24 -12.78 7.15 -1.75
CA VAL A 24 -13.37 6.10 -0.90
C VAL A 24 -12.37 4.96 -0.62
N LYS A 25 -11.60 4.53 -1.62
CA LYS A 25 -10.56 3.53 -1.43
C LYS A 25 -9.48 3.98 -0.42
N LEU A 26 -9.05 5.23 -0.53
CA LEU A 26 -8.10 5.81 0.40
C LEU A 26 -8.65 5.84 1.83
N ASP A 27 -9.92 6.22 2.01
CA ASP A 27 -10.58 6.22 3.32
C ASP A 27 -10.70 4.80 3.92
N ILE A 28 -10.95 3.79 3.09
CA ILE A 28 -10.96 2.37 3.52
C ILE A 28 -9.56 1.96 4.00
N ILE A 29 -8.51 2.31 3.28
CA ILE A 29 -7.13 1.99 3.65
C ILE A 29 -6.78 2.63 5.00
N GLU A 30 -7.09 3.92 5.19
CA GLU A 30 -6.84 4.65 6.44
C GLU A 30 -7.54 4.00 7.64
N ASN A 31 -8.86 3.75 7.49
CA ASN A 31 -9.64 3.12 8.54
C ASN A 31 -9.11 1.72 8.90
N TYR A 32 -8.75 0.94 7.88
CA TYR A 32 -8.17 -0.38 8.10
C TYR A 32 -6.86 -0.30 8.89
N LEU A 33 -5.94 0.57 8.49
CA LEU A 33 -4.64 0.74 9.14
C LEU A 33 -4.79 1.18 10.60
N GLU A 34 -5.69 2.12 10.89
CA GLU A 34 -5.96 2.56 12.26
C GLU A 34 -6.47 1.39 13.12
N ILE A 35 -7.51 0.68 12.65
CA ILE A 35 -8.11 -0.45 13.37
C ILE A 35 -7.07 -1.57 13.57
N TYR A 36 -6.28 -1.86 12.54
CA TYR A 36 -5.27 -2.93 12.59
C TYR A 36 -4.17 -2.63 13.61
N LEU A 37 -3.63 -1.41 13.63
CA LEU A 37 -2.64 -1.01 14.64
C LEU A 37 -3.21 -1.11 16.06
N ARG A 38 -4.43 -0.60 16.28
CA ARG A 38 -5.12 -0.68 17.57
C ARG A 38 -5.32 -2.14 18.01
N TYR A 39 -5.73 -3.00 17.09
CA TYR A 39 -5.91 -4.44 17.35
C TYR A 39 -4.59 -5.10 17.78
N LEU A 40 -3.50 -4.86 17.04
CA LEU A 40 -2.20 -5.44 17.33
C LEU A 40 -1.59 -4.96 18.67
N THR A 41 -1.98 -3.80 19.14
CA THR A 41 -1.43 -3.15 20.34
C THR A 41 -2.35 -3.17 21.53
N LYS A 42 -3.54 -3.79 21.43
CA LYS A 42 -4.59 -3.80 22.48
C LYS A 42 -4.15 -4.42 23.80
N GLY A 43 -3.20 -5.34 23.81
CA GLY A 43 -2.76 -6.04 25.02
C GLY A 43 -1.91 -5.17 25.95
N PHE A 44 -2.13 -5.26 27.28
CA PHE A 44 -1.33 -4.55 28.30
C PHE A 44 0.17 -4.85 28.23
N LYS A 45 0.54 -6.04 27.74
CA LYS A 45 1.93 -6.53 27.66
C LYS A 45 2.63 -6.16 26.34
N VAL A 46 1.91 -5.60 25.36
CA VAL A 46 2.51 -5.23 24.07
C VAL A 46 3.33 -3.95 24.25
N SER A 47 4.64 -4.07 24.16
CA SER A 47 5.59 -2.97 24.29
C SER A 47 6.33 -2.66 22.99
N SER A 48 6.19 -3.48 21.97
CA SER A 48 6.81 -3.23 20.65
C SER A 48 5.99 -3.84 19.52
N LEU A 49 5.97 -3.18 18.38
CA LEU A 49 5.34 -3.65 17.14
C LEU A 49 6.28 -3.42 15.96
N LYS A 50 6.60 -4.49 15.24
CA LYS A 50 7.27 -4.43 13.92
C LYS A 50 6.25 -4.73 12.84
N LEU A 51 6.18 -3.84 11.83
CA LEU A 51 5.23 -3.93 10.73
C LEU A 51 5.88 -3.42 9.44
N ASP A 52 5.67 -4.11 8.34
CA ASP A 52 6.03 -3.67 7.00
C ASP A 52 4.76 -3.31 6.23
N ILE A 53 4.72 -2.13 5.61
CA ILE A 53 3.59 -1.66 4.80
C ILE A 53 4.11 -1.48 3.38
N ILE A 54 3.50 -2.20 2.45
CA ILE A 54 3.89 -2.24 1.05
C ILE A 54 2.73 -1.71 0.20
N ASP A 55 2.94 -0.61 -0.50
CA ASP A 55 2.01 -0.12 -1.53
C ASP A 55 2.59 -0.43 -2.90
N GLY A 56 1.96 -1.38 -3.59
CA GLY A 56 2.46 -1.91 -4.86
C GLY A 56 2.18 -1.01 -6.08
N PHE A 57 1.32 0.03 -5.93
CA PHE A 57 0.83 0.86 -7.03
C PHE A 57 0.58 2.31 -6.57
N CYS A 58 1.55 2.91 -5.92
CA CYS A 58 1.39 4.08 -5.07
C CYS A 58 1.17 5.42 -5.81
N GLY A 59 1.44 5.51 -7.11
CA GLY A 59 1.31 6.77 -7.86
C GLY A 59 2.27 7.88 -7.40
N GLY A 60 1.91 9.14 -7.68
CA GLY A 60 2.75 10.31 -7.36
C GLY A 60 2.49 10.95 -6.00
N GLY A 61 1.46 10.52 -5.27
CA GLY A 61 1.25 10.90 -3.87
C GLY A 61 0.43 12.17 -3.62
N ILE A 62 0.08 12.97 -4.64
CA ILE A 62 -0.81 14.15 -4.51
C ILE A 62 -1.59 14.39 -5.80
N TYR A 63 -2.80 14.93 -5.69
CA TYR A 63 -3.70 15.21 -6.81
C TYR A 63 -3.92 16.72 -6.99
N SER A 64 -4.57 17.12 -8.10
CA SER A 64 -4.75 18.52 -8.50
C SER A 64 -5.60 19.34 -7.53
N ASP A 65 -6.52 18.70 -6.80
CA ASP A 65 -7.35 19.35 -5.77
C ASP A 65 -6.66 19.42 -4.40
N GLY A 66 -5.37 19.05 -4.31
CA GLY A 66 -4.61 18.99 -3.06
C GLY A 66 -4.85 17.72 -2.26
N THR A 67 -5.71 16.81 -2.70
CA THR A 67 -5.93 15.51 -2.03
C THR A 67 -4.64 14.71 -2.05
N THR A 68 -4.22 14.21 -0.89
CA THR A 68 -3.04 13.34 -0.77
C THR A 68 -3.37 11.91 -1.19
N GLY A 69 -2.43 11.26 -1.88
CA GLY A 69 -2.53 9.85 -2.29
C GLY A 69 -2.11 8.88 -1.19
N SER A 70 -2.18 7.58 -1.50
CA SER A 70 -1.93 6.51 -0.54
C SER A 70 -0.60 6.63 0.21
N PRO A 71 0.56 6.98 -0.38
CA PRO A 71 1.81 7.06 0.37
C PRO A 71 1.79 8.06 1.52
N ILE A 72 1.21 9.23 1.28
CA ILE A 72 1.11 10.29 2.29
C ILE A 72 0.08 9.90 3.35
N ARG A 73 -1.13 9.52 2.93
CA ARG A 73 -2.21 9.12 3.84
C ARG A 73 -1.84 7.94 4.74
N ILE A 74 -1.15 6.94 4.21
CA ILE A 74 -0.64 5.81 5.00
C ILE A 74 0.26 6.31 6.12
N LYS A 75 1.24 7.17 5.80
CA LYS A 75 2.18 7.69 6.80
C LYS A 75 1.49 8.57 7.83
N GLU A 76 0.63 9.49 7.40
CA GLU A 76 -0.15 10.36 8.30
C GLU A 76 -1.02 9.55 9.25
N THR A 77 -1.75 8.57 8.73
CA THR A 77 -2.62 7.69 9.52
C THR A 77 -1.83 6.91 10.55
N ILE A 78 -0.70 6.31 10.14
CA ILE A 78 0.16 5.57 11.06
C ILE A 78 0.72 6.48 12.15
N GLU A 79 1.27 7.64 11.81
CA GLU A 79 1.84 8.57 12.79
C GLU A 79 0.79 9.10 13.77
N LYS A 80 -0.39 9.45 13.27
CA LYS A 80 -1.54 9.84 14.11
C LYS A 80 -1.94 8.72 15.06
N THR A 81 -2.10 7.50 14.53
CA THR A 81 -2.56 6.34 15.31
C THR A 81 -1.55 5.94 16.39
N LYS A 82 -0.24 5.96 16.09
CA LYS A 82 0.82 5.73 17.08
C LYS A 82 0.73 6.69 18.27
N LYS A 83 0.53 7.97 18.00
CA LYS A 83 0.37 9.00 19.04
C LYS A 83 -0.85 8.72 19.91
N ILE A 84 -1.99 8.40 19.30
CA ILE A 84 -3.23 8.11 20.02
C ILE A 84 -3.06 6.86 20.91
N ILE A 85 -2.52 5.77 20.35
CA ILE A 85 -2.30 4.52 21.11
C ILE A 85 -1.40 4.77 22.33
N ASN A 86 -0.29 5.48 22.15
CA ASN A 86 0.63 5.73 23.25
C ASN A 86 0.04 6.67 24.31
N PHE A 87 -0.71 7.69 23.89
CA PHE A 87 -1.46 8.55 24.83
C PHE A 87 -2.49 7.75 25.65
N GLU A 88 -3.27 6.88 25.02
CA GLU A 88 -4.25 6.02 25.70
C GLU A 88 -3.56 5.06 26.68
N LYS A 89 -2.41 4.51 26.32
CA LYS A 89 -1.62 3.63 27.21
C LYS A 89 -1.05 4.37 28.40
N GLU A 90 -0.50 5.55 28.23
CA GLU A 90 0.03 6.40 29.31
C GLU A 90 -1.09 6.77 30.28
N THR A 91 -2.24 7.20 29.77
CA THR A 91 -3.42 7.54 30.59
C THR A 91 -3.92 6.34 31.40
N SER A 92 -3.75 5.13 30.89
CA SER A 92 -4.14 3.88 31.56
C SER A 92 -3.02 3.27 32.41
N ASN A 93 -1.92 3.97 32.68
CA ASN A 93 -0.73 3.48 33.37
C ASN A 93 -0.14 2.20 32.74
N CYS A 94 -0.24 2.06 31.44
CA CYS A 94 0.34 0.96 30.68
C CYS A 94 1.65 1.39 30.02
N LYS A 95 2.52 0.42 29.70
CA LYS A 95 3.72 0.69 28.92
C LYS A 95 3.34 1.13 27.52
N THR A 96 3.99 2.20 27.02
CA THR A 96 3.89 2.64 25.64
C THR A 96 4.44 1.59 24.67
N VAL A 97 4.04 1.69 23.42
CA VAL A 97 4.50 0.80 22.34
C VAL A 97 5.59 1.48 21.55
N THR A 98 6.73 0.82 21.40
CA THR A 98 7.75 1.18 20.42
C THR A 98 7.34 0.64 19.06
N PHE A 99 7.15 1.53 18.10
CA PHE A 99 6.79 1.17 16.73
C PHE A 99 8.02 1.17 15.82
N ASP A 100 8.27 0.06 15.17
CA ASP A 100 9.28 -0.11 14.12
C ASP A 100 8.53 -0.46 12.83
N ILE A 101 8.14 0.58 12.06
CA ILE A 101 7.32 0.44 10.85
C ILE A 101 8.15 0.85 9.64
N LYS A 102 8.24 -0.03 8.66
CA LYS A 102 8.92 0.23 7.39
C LYS A 102 7.89 0.33 6.26
N TYR A 103 8.17 1.21 5.33
CA TYR A 103 7.31 1.50 4.18
C TYR A 103 8.05 1.18 2.89
N THR A 104 7.38 0.50 1.98
CA THR A 104 7.87 0.27 0.62
C THR A 104 6.82 0.75 -0.36
N PHE A 105 7.14 1.78 -1.13
CA PHE A 105 6.28 2.37 -2.15
C PHE A 105 6.82 2.03 -3.53
N ILE A 106 5.98 1.45 -4.39
CA ILE A 106 6.38 0.98 -5.72
C ILE A 106 5.56 1.68 -6.78
N GLU A 107 6.26 2.32 -7.72
CA GLU A 107 5.65 2.99 -8.88
C GLU A 107 6.40 2.60 -10.16
N LYS A 108 5.64 2.08 -11.13
CA LYS A 108 6.21 1.61 -12.39
C LYS A 108 6.56 2.73 -13.36
N ASN A 109 5.78 3.81 -13.35
CA ASN A 109 6.04 4.96 -14.21
C ASN A 109 7.18 5.79 -13.65
N LYS A 110 8.22 6.02 -14.44
CA LYS A 110 9.42 6.74 -13.99
C LYS A 110 9.11 8.19 -13.59
N ASN A 111 8.25 8.89 -14.34
CA ASN A 111 7.91 10.28 -14.02
C ASN A 111 7.12 10.37 -12.72
N SER A 112 6.10 9.51 -12.55
CA SER A 112 5.33 9.41 -11.31
C SER A 112 6.20 9.02 -10.12
N PHE A 113 7.17 8.13 -10.30
CA PHE A 113 8.16 7.77 -9.28
C PHE A 113 9.04 8.97 -8.87
N LEU A 114 9.55 9.73 -9.83
CA LEU A 114 10.33 10.95 -9.54
C LEU A 114 9.49 11.99 -8.81
N PHE A 115 8.23 12.15 -9.22
CA PHE A 115 7.28 13.03 -8.56
C PHE A 115 6.97 12.55 -7.13
N LEU A 116 6.75 11.25 -6.93
CA LEU A 116 6.56 10.66 -5.60
C LEU A 116 7.72 10.96 -4.64
N ASN A 117 8.96 10.77 -5.09
CA ASN A 117 10.13 11.06 -4.24
C ASN A 117 10.17 12.54 -3.84
N LYS A 118 9.86 13.45 -4.77
CA LYS A 118 9.74 14.87 -4.47
C LYS A 118 8.62 15.10 -3.44
N THR A 119 7.44 14.56 -3.65
CA THR A 119 6.29 14.70 -2.75
C THR A 119 6.62 14.18 -1.34
N LEU A 120 7.18 12.98 -1.23
CA LEU A 120 7.57 12.42 0.07
C LEU A 120 8.65 13.26 0.78
N ASN A 121 9.58 13.82 0.03
CA ASN A 121 10.58 14.73 0.58
C ASN A 121 9.94 16.03 1.09
N ASP A 122 9.05 16.64 0.31
CA ASP A 122 8.35 17.88 0.66
C ASP A 122 7.48 17.72 1.93
N TYR A 123 6.92 16.51 2.16
CA TYR A 123 6.21 16.14 3.39
C TYR A 123 7.12 15.65 4.55
N GLY A 124 8.43 15.56 4.35
CA GLY A 124 9.37 15.04 5.35
C GLY A 124 9.26 13.53 5.60
N TYR A 125 8.69 12.79 4.65
CA TYR A 125 8.45 11.35 4.75
C TYR A 125 9.47 10.48 4.00
N LEU A 126 10.40 11.08 3.28
CA LEU A 126 11.52 10.37 2.66
C LEU A 126 12.66 10.24 3.69
N ASN A 127 12.63 9.17 4.45
CA ASN A 127 13.57 8.89 5.54
C ASN A 127 14.03 7.42 5.53
N GLU A 128 14.84 7.00 6.49
CA GLU A 128 15.38 5.63 6.61
C GLU A 128 14.32 4.51 6.75
N ASP A 129 13.09 4.88 7.11
CA ASP A 129 11.98 3.94 7.20
C ASP A 129 11.22 3.80 5.88
N THR A 130 11.56 4.59 4.86
CA THR A 130 10.84 4.68 3.59
C THR A 130 11.72 4.25 2.44
N ASN A 131 11.28 3.19 1.75
CA ASN A 131 11.93 2.68 0.54
C ASN A 131 11.01 2.94 -0.66
N CYS A 132 11.52 3.64 -1.67
CA CYS A 132 10.79 3.89 -2.92
C CYS A 132 11.47 3.13 -4.05
N LEU A 133 10.68 2.36 -4.81
CA LEU A 133 11.17 1.49 -5.88
C LEU A 133 10.49 1.83 -7.21
N ASN A 134 11.30 2.03 -8.26
CA ASN A 134 10.79 2.27 -9.60
C ASN A 134 10.74 0.97 -10.40
N GLY A 135 9.56 0.48 -10.68
CA GLY A 135 9.36 -0.73 -11.48
C GLY A 135 8.03 -1.43 -11.19
N LYS A 136 7.88 -2.63 -11.72
CA LYS A 136 6.69 -3.44 -11.48
C LYS A 136 6.74 -4.08 -10.10
N PHE A 137 5.63 -4.10 -9.38
CA PHE A 137 5.49 -4.76 -8.07
C PHE A 137 6.03 -6.19 -8.06
N VAL A 138 5.64 -6.99 -9.07
CA VAL A 138 6.05 -8.40 -9.18
C VAL A 138 7.57 -8.58 -9.25
N SER A 139 8.28 -7.62 -9.84
CA SER A 139 9.74 -7.70 -9.98
C SER A 139 10.48 -7.53 -8.65
N TYR A 140 9.84 -6.94 -7.65
CA TYR A 140 10.41 -6.71 -6.31
C TYR A 140 9.88 -7.66 -5.25
N LEU A 141 8.89 -8.50 -5.58
CA LEU A 141 8.20 -9.33 -4.60
C LEU A 141 9.15 -10.21 -3.77
N ASP A 142 10.08 -10.89 -4.42
CA ASP A 142 11.02 -11.78 -3.72
C ASP A 142 11.94 -11.01 -2.77
N LEU A 143 12.49 -9.90 -3.24
CA LEU A 143 13.29 -9.01 -2.40
C LEU A 143 12.51 -8.50 -1.17
N ILE A 144 11.25 -8.12 -1.36
CA ILE A 144 10.38 -7.63 -0.28
C ILE A 144 10.11 -8.76 0.73
N ILE A 145 9.77 -9.95 0.26
CA ILE A 145 9.53 -11.12 1.12
C ILE A 145 10.78 -11.44 1.95
N ASP A 146 11.95 -11.46 1.33
CA ASP A 146 13.21 -11.75 2.02
C ASP A 146 13.55 -10.68 3.06
N ASN A 147 13.35 -9.41 2.74
CA ASN A 147 13.53 -8.30 3.68
C ASN A 147 12.62 -8.42 4.92
N ILE A 148 11.34 -8.73 4.72
CA ILE A 148 10.37 -8.92 5.81
C ILE A 148 10.79 -10.10 6.70
N LYS A 149 11.17 -11.23 6.11
CA LYS A 149 11.62 -12.41 6.83
C LYS A 149 12.87 -12.15 7.66
N ASN A 150 13.84 -11.46 7.08
CA ASN A 150 15.09 -11.13 7.75
C ASN A 150 14.92 -10.12 8.88
N ARG A 151 13.93 -9.22 8.76
CA ARG A 151 13.70 -8.15 9.74
C ARG A 151 12.98 -8.62 11.00
N SER A 152 12.04 -9.54 10.89
CA SER A 152 11.21 -9.95 12.02
C SER A 152 10.72 -11.39 11.92
N ARG A 153 10.85 -12.16 13.02
CA ARG A 153 10.22 -13.49 13.12
C ARG A 153 8.70 -13.47 13.04
N ALA A 154 8.09 -12.34 13.41
CA ALA A 154 6.64 -12.17 13.33
C ALA A 154 6.16 -12.02 11.89
N ASN A 155 6.99 -11.50 10.96
CA ASN A 155 6.70 -11.31 9.53
C ASN A 155 5.34 -10.61 9.28
N ARG A 156 4.96 -9.66 10.16
CA ARG A 156 3.71 -8.90 9.96
C ARG A 156 3.91 -7.89 8.86
N CYS A 157 3.03 -7.92 7.88
CA CYS A 157 3.05 -6.98 6.77
C CYS A 157 1.66 -6.76 6.21
N ILE A 158 1.47 -5.61 5.57
CA ILE A 158 0.26 -5.25 4.83
C ILE A 158 0.68 -4.93 3.41
N PHE A 159 0.11 -5.61 2.44
CA PHE A 159 0.22 -5.29 1.03
C PHE A 159 -1.03 -4.55 0.58
N ILE A 160 -0.86 -3.36 0.04
CA ILE A 160 -1.91 -2.55 -0.58
C ILE A 160 -1.70 -2.65 -2.08
N LEU A 161 -2.64 -3.30 -2.76
CA LEU A 161 -2.55 -3.67 -4.17
C LEU A 161 -3.73 -3.05 -4.93
N ASP A 162 -3.72 -1.71 -5.10
CA ASP A 162 -4.71 -0.97 -5.89
C ASP A 162 -4.32 -0.95 -7.38
N GLN A 163 -4.36 -2.12 -8.01
CA GLN A 163 -4.00 -2.28 -9.41
C GLN A 163 -5.09 -1.75 -10.36
N TYR A 164 -4.67 -1.20 -11.50
CA TYR A 164 -5.59 -0.74 -12.54
C TYR A 164 -6.16 -1.89 -13.40
N GLY A 165 -5.69 -3.10 -13.24
CA GLY A 165 -6.11 -4.29 -14.00
C GLY A 165 -5.75 -5.57 -13.25
N TYR A 166 -6.00 -6.73 -13.86
CA TYR A 166 -5.77 -8.03 -13.20
C TYR A 166 -4.35 -8.57 -13.36
N ALA A 167 -3.58 -8.00 -14.29
CA ALA A 167 -2.29 -8.57 -14.70
C ALA A 167 -1.10 -8.12 -13.83
N ASP A 168 -1.23 -7.01 -13.11
CA ASP A 168 -0.12 -6.42 -12.38
C ASP A 168 0.10 -7.09 -10.98
N ALA A 169 -0.96 -7.69 -10.40
CA ALA A 169 -0.88 -8.54 -9.20
C ALA A 169 -1.77 -9.79 -9.37
N PRO A 170 -1.36 -10.76 -10.20
CA PRO A 170 -2.15 -11.95 -10.49
C PRO A 170 -2.25 -12.88 -9.26
N ILE A 171 -3.28 -13.75 -9.24
CA ILE A 171 -3.55 -14.69 -8.13
C ILE A 171 -2.32 -15.49 -7.66
N PRO A 172 -1.46 -16.03 -8.55
CA PRO A 172 -0.25 -16.72 -8.11
C PRO A 172 0.69 -15.86 -7.27
N VAL A 173 0.75 -14.54 -7.52
CA VAL A 173 1.53 -13.58 -6.73
C VAL A 173 0.95 -13.42 -5.33
N ILE A 174 -0.38 -13.28 -5.21
CA ILE A 174 -1.08 -13.18 -3.93
C ILE A 174 -0.93 -14.49 -3.14
N LYS A 175 -1.08 -15.63 -3.80
CA LYS A 175 -0.84 -16.96 -3.20
C LYS A 175 0.57 -17.06 -2.63
N LYS A 176 1.59 -16.65 -3.39
CA LYS A 176 2.99 -16.64 -2.95
C LYS A 176 3.20 -15.77 -1.71
N ILE A 177 2.54 -14.60 -1.62
CA ILE A 177 2.60 -13.74 -0.42
C ILE A 177 2.13 -14.52 0.81
N PHE A 178 0.94 -15.15 0.77
CA PHE A 178 0.39 -15.88 1.90
C PHE A 178 1.17 -17.15 2.25
N GLU A 179 1.71 -17.86 1.27
CA GLU A 179 2.55 -19.03 1.48
C GLU A 179 3.87 -18.68 2.18
N GLN A 180 4.45 -17.54 1.82
CA GLN A 180 5.76 -17.13 2.33
C GLN A 180 5.68 -16.28 3.60
N LEU A 181 4.57 -15.58 3.82
CA LEU A 181 4.34 -14.64 4.91
C LEU A 181 2.98 -14.93 5.58
N PRO A 182 2.90 -15.90 6.50
CA PRO A 182 1.62 -16.35 7.08
C PRO A 182 0.86 -15.28 7.89
N LYS A 183 1.48 -14.15 8.19
CA LYS A 183 0.85 -13.01 8.89
C LYS A 183 0.73 -11.77 7.99
N ALA A 184 0.78 -11.97 6.70
CA ALA A 184 0.50 -10.93 5.73
C ALA A 184 -1.00 -10.63 5.68
N GLU A 185 -1.32 -9.35 5.56
CA GLU A 185 -2.63 -8.85 5.16
C GLU A 185 -2.52 -8.32 3.73
N VAL A 186 -3.58 -8.47 2.95
CA VAL A 186 -3.62 -7.96 1.57
C VAL A 186 -4.91 -7.17 1.38
N ILE A 187 -4.78 -5.89 1.08
CA ILE A 187 -5.87 -5.04 0.62
C ILE A 187 -5.77 -5.01 -0.90
N LEU A 188 -6.69 -5.69 -1.56
CA LEU A 188 -6.71 -5.83 -3.02
C LEU A 188 -7.90 -5.08 -3.61
N THR A 189 -7.66 -4.18 -4.54
CA THR A 189 -8.72 -3.61 -5.37
C THR A 189 -8.99 -4.51 -6.55
N PHE A 190 -10.26 -4.85 -6.73
CA PHE A 190 -10.74 -5.70 -7.78
C PHE A 190 -11.82 -5.00 -8.60
N SER A 191 -11.58 -4.80 -9.91
CA SER A 191 -12.55 -4.19 -10.81
C SER A 191 -13.60 -5.23 -11.24
N VAL A 192 -14.74 -5.25 -10.55
CA VAL A 192 -15.86 -6.18 -10.84
C VAL A 192 -16.43 -5.96 -12.24
N ASP A 193 -16.56 -4.70 -12.68
CA ASP A 193 -17.09 -4.37 -14.01
C ASP A 193 -16.21 -4.94 -15.13
N SER A 194 -14.90 -4.79 -15.01
CA SER A 194 -13.96 -5.40 -15.96
C SER A 194 -14.05 -6.94 -15.94
N LEU A 195 -14.29 -7.55 -14.78
CA LEU A 195 -14.48 -8.99 -14.69
C LEU A 195 -15.77 -9.43 -15.42
N ILE A 196 -16.88 -8.72 -15.21
CA ILE A 196 -18.17 -9.02 -15.84
C ILE A 196 -18.05 -8.92 -17.35
N ASP A 197 -17.37 -7.90 -17.87
CA ASP A 197 -17.15 -7.72 -19.32
C ASP A 197 -16.34 -8.87 -19.93
N TYR A 198 -15.49 -9.54 -19.15
CA TYR A 198 -14.66 -10.66 -19.59
C TYR A 198 -15.23 -12.05 -19.21
N LEU A 199 -16.24 -12.13 -18.34
CA LEU A 199 -16.97 -13.36 -18.00
C LEU A 199 -17.90 -13.77 -19.16
N SER A 200 -17.33 -14.02 -20.33
CA SER A 200 -18.05 -14.61 -21.43
C SER A 200 -17.96 -16.13 -21.33
N SER A 201 -19.11 -16.80 -21.24
CA SER A 201 -19.21 -18.26 -21.31
C SER A 201 -18.61 -18.86 -22.58
N GLU A 202 -18.40 -18.03 -23.61
CA GLU A 202 -17.85 -18.41 -24.91
C GLU A 202 -16.31 -18.41 -24.99
N LYS A 203 -15.62 -17.82 -24.02
CA LYS A 203 -14.15 -17.69 -24.03
C LYS A 203 -13.50 -17.93 -22.66
N PRO A 204 -13.63 -19.13 -22.07
CA PRO A 204 -13.02 -19.43 -20.77
C PRO A 204 -11.49 -19.32 -20.76
N GLN A 205 -10.85 -19.47 -21.93
CA GLN A 205 -9.39 -19.35 -22.11
C GLN A 205 -8.88 -17.93 -21.81
N VAL A 206 -9.71 -16.90 -21.96
CA VAL A 206 -9.32 -15.51 -21.67
C VAL A 206 -9.12 -15.30 -20.17
N LEU A 207 -9.97 -15.89 -19.33
CA LEU A 207 -9.83 -15.83 -17.86
C LEU A 207 -8.55 -16.54 -17.40
N TYR A 208 -8.31 -17.74 -17.93
CA TYR A 208 -7.09 -18.50 -17.63
C TYR A 208 -5.81 -17.74 -18.00
N ASN A 209 -5.79 -17.08 -19.18
CA ASN A 209 -4.64 -16.28 -19.63
C ASN A 209 -4.46 -14.98 -18.81
N MET A 210 -5.45 -14.54 -18.08
CA MET A 210 -5.41 -13.39 -17.18
C MET A 210 -4.99 -13.75 -15.75
N GLY A 211 -4.78 -15.04 -15.46
CA GLY A 211 -4.40 -15.52 -14.12
C GLY A 211 -5.56 -15.52 -13.12
N LEU A 212 -6.80 -15.62 -13.64
CA LEU A 212 -8.04 -15.75 -12.86
C LEU A 212 -8.52 -17.19 -12.83
#